data_7fca711e4095f935e9e96ec12dc163db
#
_entry.id   7fca711e4095f935e9e96ec12dc163db
#
_cell.length_a   1.000
_cell.length_b   1.000
_cell.length_c   1.000
_cell.angle_alpha   90.00
_cell.angle_beta   90.00
_cell.angle_gamma   90.00
#
_symmetry.space_group_name_H-M   'P 1'
#
loop_
_entity.id
_entity.type
_entity.pdbx_description
1 polymer ?
#
loop_
_entity_poly.entity_id
_entity_poly.type
_entity_poly.pdbx_seq_one_letter_code
_entity_poly.pdbx_strand_id
1 'polypeptide(L)'
;FKNFITMNHIFLDGNTLIHEYAHRFGIVDYYDVSYSGIDALGNYDMQSKSHGDWNSYSKYAVGWIEPEVVQDLKVGESLDITIGSFAKTGDAIVIPSANKEFDGPFNEYIMIDLKNKNFEI
;
A
#
# COMPACT_ATOMS: atom_id res chain seq x y z
N PHE A 1 26.72 4.60 1.10
CA PHE A 1 25.86 4.07 0.03
C PHE A 1 25.67 5.15 -1.03
N LYS A 2 26.08 4.90 -2.26
CA LYS A 2 25.72 5.76 -3.39
C LYS A 2 24.32 5.34 -3.85
N ASN A 3 23.33 6.10 -3.42
CA ASN A 3 21.95 5.89 -3.86
C ASN A 3 21.77 6.52 -5.25
N PHE A 4 21.66 5.72 -6.28
CA PHE A 4 21.32 6.16 -7.63
C PHE A 4 20.13 5.36 -8.15
N ILE A 5 19.36 6.00 -9.02
CA ILE A 5 18.26 5.39 -9.76
C ILE A 5 18.76 5.18 -11.19
N THR A 6 18.59 3.97 -11.71
CA THR A 6 18.92 3.65 -13.10
C THR A 6 17.62 3.53 -13.89
N MET A 7 17.47 4.30 -14.94
CA MET A 7 16.29 4.28 -15.79
C MET A 7 16.68 4.16 -17.26
N ASN A 8 15.86 3.45 -18.03
CA ASN A 8 16.00 3.47 -19.46
C ASN A 8 15.43 4.79 -20.01
N HIS A 9 16.24 5.56 -20.74
CA HIS A 9 15.86 6.87 -21.28
C HIS A 9 14.67 6.85 -22.26
N ILE A 10 14.34 5.68 -22.82
CA ILE A 10 13.20 5.51 -23.74
C ILE A 10 11.86 5.54 -22.99
N PHE A 11 11.84 5.26 -21.69
CA PHE A 11 10.64 5.19 -20.85
C PHE A 11 10.63 6.28 -19.76
N LEU A 12 11.29 7.39 -20.00
CA LEU A 12 11.39 8.48 -19.02
C LEU A 12 10.10 9.31 -19.02
N ASP A 13 9.06 8.77 -18.37
CA ASP A 13 7.85 9.52 -18.03
C ASP A 13 7.75 9.75 -16.51
N GLY A 14 6.82 10.63 -16.11
CA GLY A 14 6.65 11.00 -14.69
C GLY A 14 6.29 9.80 -13.80
N ASN A 15 5.49 8.88 -14.30
CA ASN A 15 5.05 7.71 -13.53
C ASN A 15 6.22 6.75 -13.29
N THR A 16 7.00 6.46 -14.31
CA THR A 16 8.22 5.64 -14.20
C THR A 16 9.20 6.27 -13.21
N LEU A 17 9.40 7.59 -13.26
CA LEU A 17 10.28 8.28 -12.33
C LEU A 17 9.80 8.14 -10.88
N ILE A 18 8.50 8.30 -10.63
CA ILE A 18 7.91 8.18 -9.29
C ILE A 18 8.01 6.73 -8.81
N HIS A 19 7.73 5.75 -9.66
CA HIS A 19 7.88 4.32 -9.39
C HIS A 19 9.31 4.00 -8.93
N GLU A 20 10.30 4.33 -9.74
CA GLU A 20 11.71 4.07 -9.43
C GLU A 20 12.18 4.83 -8.17
N TYR A 21 11.64 6.04 -7.96
CA TYR A 21 11.99 6.80 -6.76
C TYR A 21 11.46 6.17 -5.48
N ALA A 22 10.34 5.47 -5.53
CA ALA A 22 9.75 4.78 -4.38
C ALA A 22 10.65 3.66 -3.83
N HIS A 23 11.48 3.03 -4.67
CA HIS A 23 12.46 2.04 -4.22
C HIS A 23 13.46 2.62 -3.19
N ARG A 24 13.66 3.92 -3.20
CA ARG A 24 14.53 4.60 -2.21
C ARG A 24 13.95 4.61 -0.79
N PHE A 25 12.66 4.44 -0.67
CA PHE A 25 11.96 4.29 0.61
C PHE A 25 11.84 2.82 1.03
N GLY A 26 12.34 1.89 0.22
CA GLY A 26 12.28 0.46 0.50
C GLY A 26 11.02 -0.22 -0.04
N ILE A 27 10.19 0.47 -0.82
CA ILE A 27 9.04 -0.13 -1.49
C ILE A 27 9.57 -0.98 -2.65
N VAL A 28 9.17 -2.24 -2.70
CA VAL A 28 9.60 -3.20 -3.71
C VAL A 28 8.61 -3.30 -4.85
N ASP A 29 9.02 -3.87 -5.98
CA ASP A 29 8.11 -4.22 -7.06
C ASP A 29 7.11 -5.28 -6.63
N TYR A 30 5.84 -5.10 -7.01
CA TYR A 30 4.75 -6.02 -6.73
C TYR A 30 4.24 -6.76 -7.97
N TYR A 31 4.78 -6.44 -9.14
CA TYR A 31 4.49 -7.23 -10.35
C TYR A 31 5.26 -8.55 -10.34
N ASP A 32 4.76 -9.51 -11.10
CA ASP A 32 5.35 -10.85 -11.18
C ASP A 32 6.70 -10.85 -11.92
N VAL A 33 7.79 -10.67 -11.20
CA VAL A 33 9.16 -10.72 -11.73
C VAL A 33 9.62 -12.16 -12.04
N SER A 34 8.94 -13.16 -11.50
CA SER A 34 9.28 -14.58 -11.66
C SER A 34 8.54 -15.28 -12.77
N TYR A 35 7.61 -14.58 -13.43
CA TYR A 35 6.73 -15.14 -14.47
C TYR A 35 5.91 -16.34 -13.98
N SER A 36 5.52 -16.33 -12.73
CA SER A 36 4.70 -17.39 -12.10
C SER A 36 3.24 -17.37 -12.57
N GLY A 37 2.81 -16.28 -13.22
CA GLY A 37 1.42 -16.03 -13.60
C GLY A 37 0.56 -15.49 -12.46
N ILE A 38 1.14 -15.16 -11.30
CA ILE A 38 0.45 -14.56 -10.16
C ILE A 38 0.66 -13.06 -10.17
N ASP A 39 -0.42 -12.32 -10.35
CA ASP A 39 -0.45 -10.85 -10.26
C ASP A 39 -1.18 -10.45 -8.97
N ALA A 40 -0.43 -10.36 -7.89
CA ALA A 40 -0.98 -10.23 -6.55
C ALA A 40 -1.76 -8.94 -6.32
N LEU A 41 -1.34 -7.82 -6.94
CA LEU A 41 -1.94 -6.50 -6.73
C LEU A 41 -2.55 -5.89 -8.00
N GLY A 42 -2.24 -6.42 -9.18
CA GLY A 42 -2.78 -5.93 -10.45
C GLY A 42 -2.62 -4.42 -10.62
N ASN A 43 -3.74 -3.74 -10.86
CA ASN A 43 -3.79 -2.29 -11.07
C ASN A 43 -4.02 -1.48 -9.78
N TYR A 44 -3.84 -2.07 -8.61
CA TYR A 44 -4.14 -1.40 -7.33
C TYR A 44 -2.91 -0.79 -6.65
N ASP A 45 -1.73 -0.90 -7.26
CA ASP A 45 -0.51 -0.32 -6.72
C ASP A 45 0.43 0.19 -7.82
N MET A 46 1.10 1.32 -7.56
CA MET A 46 2.04 1.92 -8.48
C MET A 46 3.29 1.06 -8.71
N GLN A 47 3.70 0.25 -7.72
CA GLN A 47 4.80 -0.70 -7.87
C GLN A 47 4.38 -2.00 -8.57
N SER A 48 3.14 -2.09 -9.04
CA SER A 48 2.65 -3.16 -9.93
C SER A 48 2.37 -2.61 -11.33
N LYS A 49 1.12 -2.29 -11.64
CA LYS A 49 0.70 -1.87 -12.99
C LYS A 49 -0.10 -0.56 -13.01
N SER A 50 -0.31 0.06 -11.85
CA SER A 50 -1.07 1.29 -11.74
C SER A 50 -0.22 2.53 -12.04
N HIS A 51 -0.86 3.55 -12.59
CA HIS A 51 -0.30 4.90 -12.70
C HIS A 51 -0.88 5.84 -11.65
N GLY A 52 -1.64 5.32 -10.67
CA GLY A 52 -2.37 6.13 -9.71
C GLY A 52 -1.62 6.38 -8.42
N ASP A 53 -1.60 5.40 -7.54
CA ASP A 53 -1.10 5.57 -6.18
C ASP A 53 -0.59 4.23 -5.63
N TRP A 54 0.15 4.30 -4.52
CA TRP A 54 0.53 3.11 -3.75
C TRP A 54 -0.65 2.63 -2.90
N ASN A 55 -0.66 1.34 -2.61
CA ASN A 55 -1.64 0.76 -1.70
C ASN A 55 -1.42 1.24 -0.25
N SER A 56 -2.40 1.03 0.60
CA SER A 56 -2.36 1.44 2.00
C SER A 56 -1.23 0.77 2.78
N TYR A 57 -0.93 -0.50 2.52
CA TYR A 57 0.18 -1.21 3.15
C TYR A 57 1.53 -0.54 2.84
N SER A 58 1.82 -0.24 1.57
CA SER A 58 3.07 0.40 1.16
C SER A 58 3.25 1.75 1.86
N LYS A 59 2.19 2.56 1.90
CA LYS A 59 2.23 3.86 2.58
C LYS A 59 2.40 3.73 4.09
N TYR A 60 1.75 2.74 4.71
CA TYR A 60 1.90 2.47 6.13
C TYR A 60 3.32 1.98 6.46
N ALA A 61 3.85 1.06 5.68
CA ALA A 61 5.20 0.50 5.89
C ALA A 61 6.31 1.55 5.83
N VAL A 62 6.14 2.61 5.05
CA VAL A 62 7.11 3.72 4.96
C VAL A 62 6.73 4.93 5.83
N GLY A 63 5.66 4.84 6.61
CA GLY A 63 5.24 5.88 7.56
C GLY A 63 4.56 7.09 6.91
N TRP A 64 3.96 6.94 5.73
CA TRP A 64 3.22 8.02 5.06
C TRP A 64 1.77 8.15 5.50
N ILE A 65 1.22 7.12 6.11
CA ILE A 65 -0.11 7.12 6.73
C ILE A 65 -0.05 6.49 8.11
N GLU A 66 -1.03 6.83 8.94
CA GLU A 66 -1.25 6.24 10.25
C GLU A 66 -2.68 5.67 10.27
N PRO A 67 -2.85 4.35 10.01
CA PRO A 67 -4.16 3.74 9.95
C PRO A 67 -4.81 3.67 11.34
N GLU A 68 -6.14 3.67 11.40
CA GLU A 68 -6.86 3.37 12.62
C GLU A 68 -6.69 1.90 13.00
N VAL A 69 -6.17 1.62 14.20
CA VAL A 69 -5.91 0.27 14.68
C VAL A 69 -7.06 -0.18 15.57
N VAL A 70 -7.80 -1.19 15.11
CA VAL A 70 -8.90 -1.80 15.86
C VAL A 70 -8.36 -3.01 16.63
N GLN A 71 -8.11 -2.82 17.91
CA GLN A 71 -7.68 -3.89 18.83
C GLN A 71 -8.79 -4.24 19.82
N ASP A 72 -8.68 -5.38 20.45
CA ASP A 72 -9.48 -5.82 21.59
C ASP A 72 -10.99 -6.01 21.32
N LEU A 73 -11.41 -6.10 20.05
CA LEU A 73 -12.78 -6.42 19.70
C LEU A 73 -13.08 -7.89 20.08
N LYS A 74 -14.05 -8.10 20.99
CA LYS A 74 -14.41 -9.43 21.44
C LYS A 74 -15.37 -10.11 20.48
N VAL A 75 -15.41 -11.44 20.54
CA VAL A 75 -16.37 -12.22 19.75
C VAL A 75 -17.79 -11.78 20.07
N GLY A 76 -18.54 -11.37 19.04
CA GLY A 76 -19.92 -10.88 19.15
C GLY A 76 -20.04 -9.36 19.34
N GLU A 77 -18.95 -8.65 19.50
CA GLU A 77 -18.96 -7.17 19.46
C GLU A 77 -18.89 -6.66 18.02
N SER A 78 -19.44 -5.48 17.79
CA SER A 78 -19.38 -4.75 16.53
C SER A 78 -18.90 -3.33 16.75
N LEU A 79 -18.15 -2.80 15.80
CA LEU A 79 -17.68 -1.42 15.79
C LEU A 79 -18.00 -0.80 14.43
N ASP A 80 -18.72 0.33 14.44
CA ASP A 80 -19.01 1.09 13.23
C ASP A 80 -17.94 2.16 13.02
N ILE A 81 -17.19 2.06 11.93
CA ILE A 81 -16.15 3.02 11.54
C ILE A 81 -16.49 3.58 10.17
N THR A 82 -16.37 4.89 10.03
CA THR A 82 -16.53 5.57 8.75
C THR A 82 -15.16 5.97 8.22
N ILE A 83 -14.81 5.50 7.03
CA ILE A 83 -13.58 5.88 6.33
C ILE A 83 -13.88 6.61 5.03
N GLY A 84 -13.06 7.60 4.71
CA GLY A 84 -13.10 8.30 3.42
C GLY A 84 -12.41 7.52 2.31
N SER A 85 -12.47 8.07 1.10
CA SER A 85 -11.69 7.51 -0.02
C SER A 85 -10.19 7.64 0.27
N PHE A 86 -9.47 6.52 0.26
CA PHE A 86 -8.06 6.44 0.59
C PHE A 86 -7.19 7.48 -0.16
N ALA A 87 -7.45 7.65 -1.45
CA ALA A 87 -6.72 8.63 -2.26
C ALA A 87 -6.94 10.09 -1.85
N LYS A 88 -8.01 10.41 -1.11
CA LYS A 88 -8.32 11.77 -0.66
C LYS A 88 -7.91 12.01 0.79
N THR A 89 -8.11 11.02 1.64
CA THR A 89 -7.97 11.17 3.10
C THR A 89 -6.78 10.41 3.66
N GLY A 90 -6.32 9.37 2.98
CA GLY A 90 -5.33 8.43 3.52
C GLY A 90 -5.91 7.46 4.55
N ASP A 91 -7.23 7.44 4.74
CA ASP A 91 -7.88 6.62 5.75
C ASP A 91 -7.72 5.13 5.44
N ALA A 92 -7.29 4.38 6.43
CA ALA A 92 -7.21 2.94 6.40
C ALA A 92 -7.45 2.38 7.81
N ILE A 93 -7.91 1.13 7.87
CA ILE A 93 -8.13 0.41 9.13
C ILE A 93 -7.19 -0.79 9.16
N VAL A 94 -6.60 -1.03 10.32
CA VAL A 94 -5.80 -2.23 10.61
C VAL A 94 -6.50 -3.03 11.69
N ILE A 95 -6.73 -4.32 11.43
CA ILE A 95 -7.27 -5.29 12.39
C ILE A 95 -6.17 -6.30 12.66
N PRO A 96 -5.46 -6.18 13.78
CA PRO A 96 -4.39 -7.10 14.14
C PRO A 96 -4.86 -8.52 14.40
N SER A 97 -3.96 -9.48 14.21
CA SER A 97 -4.21 -10.85 14.63
C SER A 97 -4.40 -10.94 16.15
N ALA A 98 -5.47 -11.59 16.61
CA ALA A 98 -5.89 -11.64 18.02
C ALA A 98 -4.86 -12.29 18.97
N ASN A 99 -3.87 -12.99 18.43
CA ASN A 99 -2.93 -13.79 19.23
C ASN A 99 -1.51 -13.21 19.27
N LYS A 100 -1.31 -11.99 18.76
CA LYS A 100 0.03 -11.38 18.68
C LYS A 100 0.00 -9.94 19.14
N GLU A 101 1.05 -9.53 19.80
CA GLU A 101 1.29 -8.10 20.06
C GLU A 101 1.45 -7.37 18.74
N PHE A 102 0.74 -6.26 18.60
CA PHE A 102 0.80 -5.41 17.40
C PHE A 102 1.64 -4.17 17.70
N ASP A 103 2.74 -4.00 16.98
CA ASP A 103 3.66 -2.89 17.12
C ASP A 103 3.95 -2.17 15.78
N GLY A 104 3.23 -2.53 14.71
CA GLY A 104 3.38 -1.79 13.46
C GLY A 104 3.16 -2.58 12.17
N PRO A 105 3.60 -2.03 11.03
CA PRO A 105 3.23 -2.51 9.69
C PRO A 105 3.82 -3.88 9.31
N PHE A 106 4.74 -4.42 10.09
CA PHE A 106 5.38 -5.71 9.80
C PHE A 106 4.81 -6.86 10.62
N ASN A 107 3.72 -6.63 11.33
CA ASN A 107 2.98 -7.67 12.02
C ASN A 107 1.95 -8.35 11.11
N GLU A 108 1.21 -9.31 11.67
CA GLU A 108 0.11 -9.99 10.98
C GLU A 108 -1.21 -9.27 11.27
N TYR A 109 -1.89 -8.80 10.24
CA TYR A 109 -3.16 -8.08 10.32
C TYR A 109 -3.96 -8.15 9.02
N ILE A 110 -5.21 -7.74 9.09
CA ILE A 110 -6.04 -7.39 7.92
C ILE A 110 -6.01 -5.87 7.78
N MET A 111 -5.78 -5.37 6.57
CA MET A 111 -5.86 -3.96 6.26
C MET A 111 -7.01 -3.67 5.31
N ILE A 112 -7.79 -2.64 5.62
CA ILE A 112 -8.97 -2.24 4.86
C ILE A 112 -8.83 -0.78 4.46
N ASP A 113 -8.96 -0.49 3.17
CA ASP A 113 -9.06 0.85 2.62
C ASP A 113 -10.21 0.94 1.61
N LEU A 114 -10.68 2.17 1.35
CA LEU A 114 -11.70 2.43 0.34
C LEU A 114 -11.07 3.03 -0.91
N LYS A 115 -10.89 2.19 -1.95
CA LYS A 115 -10.42 2.65 -3.26
C LYS A 115 -11.59 3.12 -4.12
N ASN A 116 -11.54 4.37 -4.57
CA ASN A 116 -12.53 4.89 -5.50
C ASN A 116 -12.15 4.53 -6.94
N LYS A 117 -13.08 3.94 -7.70
CA LYS A 117 -12.85 3.54 -9.09
C LYS A 117 -12.73 4.74 -10.07
N ASN A 118 -13.07 5.95 -9.64
CA ASN A 118 -13.17 7.14 -10.50
C ASN A 118 -11.97 8.08 -10.34
N PHE A 119 -10.76 7.56 -10.27
CA PHE A 119 -9.58 8.38 -10.48
C PHE A 119 -9.19 8.32 -11.96
N GLU A 120 -9.97 9.02 -12.80
CA GLU A 120 -9.43 9.58 -14.03
C GLU A 120 -8.68 10.86 -13.63
N ILE A 121 -7.38 10.83 -13.79
CA ILE A 121 -6.53 12.02 -13.74
C ILE A 121 -6.63 12.70 -15.09
#